data_1ef770ec168246425834a89168726b77
#
_entry.id   1ef770ec168246425834a89168726b77
#
_cell.length_a   1.000
_cell.length_b   1.000
_cell.length_c   1.000
_cell.angle_alpha   90.00
_cell.angle_beta   90.00
_cell.angle_gamma   90.00
#
_symmetry.space_group_name_H-M   'P 1'
#
loop_
_entity.id
_entity.type
_entity.pdbx_description
1 polymer ?
#
loop_
_entity_poly.entity_id
_entity_poly.type
_entity_poly.pdbx_seq_one_letter_code
_entity_poly.pdbx_strand_id
1 'polypeptide(L)'
;CGGTLTRRSWHSSSQYNKAIWQCVVSTKKGKKFCPESKGVDERTIERAFVESYRLLCQNNKDVLDEFMKRTEETLSESNAGKRLAKAEREIHALEVKKNKLVDMRLEDTIDKETYDRKYLDLSSQIEQLQKECESLQDAAETESTMRKRVATFRQTLEQNEVLDTFDRHIFESIVEKVIVGGYDSDGNKDPYMIVFVYKTGFKNSVDGKNFKPLRKNSKENHSPAVLCSHASNEAESMCSDSSDDTRRMCHCTFQG
;
A
#
# COMPACT_ATOMS: atom_id res chain seq x y z
N CYS A 1 18.72 4.49 0.81
CA CYS A 1 18.81 5.35 -0.37
C CYS A 1 17.47 5.51 -1.11
N GLY A 2 16.41 4.85 -0.72
CA GLY A 2 15.11 4.89 -1.37
C GLY A 2 15.05 4.32 -2.80
N GLY A 3 16.14 3.73 -3.29
CA GLY A 3 16.20 3.16 -4.62
C GLY A 3 15.51 1.79 -4.70
N THR A 4 14.99 1.43 -5.88
CA THR A 4 14.39 0.13 -6.14
C THR A 4 15.43 -0.99 -6.11
N LEU A 5 14.99 -2.20 -5.77
CA LEU A 5 15.78 -3.41 -5.93
C LEU A 5 15.50 -4.04 -7.30
N THR A 6 16.51 -4.66 -7.88
CA THR A 6 16.39 -5.44 -9.11
C THR A 6 16.81 -6.88 -8.87
N ARG A 7 16.04 -7.81 -9.46
CA ARG A 7 16.34 -9.23 -9.43
C ARG A 7 17.52 -9.55 -10.34
N ARG A 8 18.46 -10.31 -9.84
CA ARG A 8 19.63 -10.77 -10.61
C ARG A 8 19.93 -12.24 -10.32
N SER A 9 20.38 -12.94 -11.34
CA SER A 9 20.93 -14.28 -11.20
C SER A 9 22.41 -14.18 -10.80
N TRP A 10 22.76 -14.78 -9.67
CA TRP A 10 24.14 -14.87 -9.20
C TRP A 10 24.67 -16.27 -9.48
N HIS A 11 25.88 -16.38 -10.01
CA HIS A 11 26.48 -17.66 -10.45
C HIS A 11 25.61 -18.42 -11.44
N SER A 12 25.10 -17.72 -12.48
CA SER A 12 24.15 -18.27 -13.46
C SER A 12 24.65 -19.51 -14.19
N SER A 13 25.97 -19.65 -14.35
CA SER A 13 26.60 -20.77 -15.04
C SER A 13 27.06 -21.90 -14.11
N SER A 14 26.72 -21.89 -12.83
CA SER A 14 27.17 -22.90 -11.87
C SER A 14 26.01 -23.54 -11.10
N GLN A 15 26.27 -24.69 -10.47
CA GLN A 15 25.33 -25.35 -9.57
C GLN A 15 24.93 -24.48 -8.34
N TYR A 16 25.62 -23.36 -8.13
CA TYR A 16 25.34 -22.38 -7.04
C TYR A 16 24.48 -21.22 -7.53
N ASN A 17 23.84 -21.36 -8.69
CA ASN A 17 22.92 -20.35 -9.22
C ASN A 17 21.83 -20.02 -8.20
N LYS A 18 21.65 -18.72 -7.96
CA LYS A 18 20.61 -18.20 -7.10
C LYS A 18 20.13 -16.81 -7.53
N ALA A 19 18.87 -16.54 -7.29
CA ALA A 19 18.31 -15.24 -7.50
C ALA A 19 18.59 -14.35 -6.28
N ILE A 20 19.05 -13.13 -6.52
CA ILE A 20 19.29 -12.13 -5.50
C ILE A 20 18.66 -10.81 -5.92
N TRP A 21 18.24 -10.05 -4.93
CA TRP A 21 17.73 -8.71 -5.09
C TRP A 21 18.79 -7.69 -4.67
N GLN A 22 19.12 -6.75 -5.57
CA GLN A 22 20.17 -5.75 -5.36
C GLN A 22 19.66 -4.34 -5.65
N CYS A 23 20.12 -3.39 -4.84
CA CYS A 23 19.79 -1.98 -5.04
C CYS A 23 20.31 -1.47 -6.38
N VAL A 24 19.42 -0.91 -7.19
CA VAL A 24 19.74 -0.34 -8.51
C VAL A 24 20.74 0.82 -8.40
N VAL A 25 20.60 1.66 -7.37
CA VAL A 25 21.53 2.79 -7.14
C VAL A 25 22.93 2.28 -6.84
N SER A 26 23.07 1.30 -5.92
CA SER A 26 24.37 0.71 -5.62
C SER A 26 25.01 0.02 -6.82
N THR A 27 24.17 -0.61 -7.66
CA THR A 27 24.64 -1.33 -8.84
C THR A 27 25.06 -0.41 -9.99
N LYS A 28 24.29 0.67 -10.24
CA LYS A 28 24.55 1.60 -11.35
C LYS A 28 25.54 2.70 -11.00
N LYS A 29 25.46 3.22 -9.78
CA LYS A 29 26.26 4.38 -9.32
C LYS A 29 27.38 3.98 -8.35
N GLY A 30 27.41 2.71 -7.89
CA GLY A 30 28.41 2.20 -6.97
C GLY A 30 28.03 2.33 -5.49
N LYS A 31 28.77 1.60 -4.64
CA LYS A 31 28.54 1.56 -3.18
C LYS A 31 28.69 2.91 -2.50
N LYS A 32 29.41 3.87 -3.11
CA LYS A 32 29.54 5.22 -2.57
C LYS A 32 28.19 5.92 -2.39
N PHE A 33 27.21 5.63 -3.26
CA PHE A 33 25.87 6.22 -3.24
C PHE A 33 24.86 5.41 -2.41
N CYS A 34 25.16 4.16 -2.11
CA CYS A 34 24.37 3.33 -1.22
C CYS A 34 25.31 2.35 -0.48
N PRO A 35 26.08 2.82 0.52
CA PRO A 35 27.13 2.05 1.17
C PRO A 35 26.61 0.83 1.91
N GLU A 36 25.41 0.92 2.46
CA GLU A 36 24.78 -0.13 3.28
C GLU A 36 23.97 -1.14 2.45
N SER A 37 23.93 -0.95 1.12
CA SER A 37 23.21 -1.89 0.25
C SER A 37 23.86 -3.26 0.30
N LYS A 38 23.04 -4.26 0.68
CA LYS A 38 23.38 -5.68 0.60
C LYS A 38 22.45 -6.38 -0.36
N GLY A 39 22.96 -7.36 -1.09
CA GLY A 39 22.12 -8.26 -1.86
C GLY A 39 21.34 -9.17 -0.93
N VAL A 40 20.07 -9.34 -1.18
CA VAL A 40 19.21 -10.25 -0.42
C VAL A 40 18.83 -11.42 -1.30
N ASP A 41 19.03 -12.62 -0.81
CA ASP A 41 18.62 -13.86 -1.48
C ASP A 41 17.09 -13.90 -1.59
N GLU A 42 16.57 -14.22 -2.75
CA GLU A 42 15.13 -14.31 -2.99
C GLU A 42 14.44 -15.25 -2.00
N ARG A 43 15.03 -16.40 -1.71
CA ARG A 43 14.53 -17.36 -0.73
C ARG A 43 14.46 -16.79 0.69
N THR A 44 15.31 -15.80 1.02
CA THR A 44 15.22 -15.09 2.31
C THR A 44 13.94 -14.29 2.38
N ILE A 45 13.58 -13.58 1.30
CA ILE A 45 12.33 -12.80 1.23
C ILE A 45 11.11 -13.72 1.27
N GLU A 46 11.14 -14.83 0.53
CA GLU A 46 10.07 -15.82 0.49
C GLU A 46 9.79 -16.41 1.88
N ARG A 47 10.84 -16.84 2.60
CA ARG A 47 10.71 -17.39 3.97
C ARG A 47 10.27 -16.33 4.96
N ALA A 48 10.82 -15.13 4.85
CA ALA A 48 10.42 -14.00 5.68
C ALA A 48 8.93 -13.65 5.47
N PHE A 49 8.42 -13.76 4.24
CA PHE A 49 7.00 -13.57 3.95
C PHE A 49 6.12 -14.62 4.62
N VAL A 50 6.49 -15.90 4.52
CA VAL A 50 5.75 -17.00 5.17
C VAL A 50 5.66 -16.77 6.68
N GLU A 51 6.76 -16.36 7.31
CA GLU A 51 6.75 -16.04 8.74
C GLU A 51 5.93 -14.79 9.05
N SER A 52 6.09 -13.71 8.27
CA SER A 52 5.26 -12.51 8.40
C SER A 52 3.78 -12.81 8.27
N TYR A 53 3.40 -13.67 7.33
CA TYR A 53 2.04 -14.11 7.11
C TYR A 53 1.51 -14.93 8.31
N ARG A 54 2.32 -15.87 8.80
CA ARG A 54 2.00 -16.67 9.99
C ARG A 54 1.77 -15.79 11.22
N LEU A 55 2.63 -14.80 11.45
CA LEU A 55 2.47 -13.84 12.54
C LEU A 55 1.17 -13.04 12.42
N LEU A 56 0.79 -12.65 11.20
CA LEU A 56 -0.50 -11.99 10.96
C LEU A 56 -1.68 -12.86 11.37
N CYS A 57 -1.69 -14.12 10.94
CA CYS A 57 -2.82 -15.02 11.17
C CYS A 57 -2.92 -15.53 12.62
N GLN A 58 -1.78 -15.69 13.30
CA GLN A 58 -1.75 -16.34 14.63
C GLN A 58 -1.61 -15.36 15.79
N ASN A 59 -0.71 -14.38 15.69
CA ASN A 59 -0.34 -13.55 16.84
C ASN A 59 -0.90 -12.13 16.81
N ASN A 60 -1.28 -11.63 15.62
CA ASN A 60 -1.72 -10.24 15.44
C ASN A 60 -3.14 -10.15 14.87
N LYS A 61 -3.95 -11.19 15.03
CA LYS A 61 -5.32 -11.22 14.47
C LYS A 61 -6.15 -10.07 15.02
N ASP A 62 -6.10 -9.83 16.34
CA ASP A 62 -6.85 -8.74 16.98
C ASP A 62 -6.39 -7.36 16.47
N VAL A 63 -5.08 -7.16 16.32
CA VAL A 63 -4.51 -5.89 15.80
C VAL A 63 -4.91 -5.69 14.34
N LEU A 64 -4.89 -6.76 13.57
CA LEU A 64 -5.29 -6.75 12.17
C LEU A 64 -6.79 -6.46 12.02
N ASP A 65 -7.63 -7.12 12.81
CA ASP A 65 -9.08 -6.91 12.80
C ASP A 65 -9.44 -5.48 13.21
N GLU A 66 -8.78 -4.93 14.21
CA GLU A 66 -8.96 -3.54 14.63
C GLU A 66 -8.49 -2.55 13.53
N PHE A 67 -7.35 -2.82 12.89
CA PHE A 67 -6.87 -2.01 11.77
C PHE A 67 -7.85 -2.04 10.60
N MET A 68 -8.36 -3.22 10.25
CA MET A 68 -9.32 -3.37 9.15
C MET A 68 -10.64 -2.66 9.47
N LYS A 69 -11.12 -2.78 10.71
CA LYS A 69 -12.31 -2.10 11.20
C LYS A 69 -12.18 -0.59 11.10
N ARG A 70 -11.09 -0.01 11.60
CA ARG A 70 -10.82 1.44 11.48
C ARG A 70 -10.73 1.90 10.03
N THR A 71 -10.11 1.10 9.17
CA THR A 71 -10.03 1.41 7.74
C THR A 71 -11.42 1.42 7.11
N GLU A 72 -12.27 0.45 7.41
CA GLU A 72 -13.66 0.38 6.93
C GLU A 72 -14.51 1.55 7.47
N GLU A 73 -14.35 1.91 8.74
CA GLU A 73 -15.01 3.07 9.35
C GLU A 73 -14.61 4.37 8.62
N THR A 74 -13.32 4.62 8.45
CA THR A 74 -12.81 5.79 7.71
C THR A 74 -13.35 5.85 6.28
N LEU A 75 -13.37 4.71 5.59
CA LEU A 75 -13.93 4.61 4.24
C LEU A 75 -15.46 4.84 4.21
N SER A 76 -16.17 4.47 5.29
CA SER A 76 -17.62 4.70 5.38
C SER A 76 -17.94 6.17 5.67
N GLU A 77 -17.09 6.88 6.39
CA GLU A 77 -17.25 8.29 6.71
C GLU A 77 -16.96 9.22 5.53
N SER A 78 -16.11 8.84 4.60
CA SER A 78 -15.70 9.69 3.49
C SER A 78 -16.86 10.08 2.58
N ASN A 79 -17.85 9.19 2.41
CA ASN A 79 -19.09 9.43 1.65
C ASN A 79 -18.90 10.11 0.28
N ALA A 80 -17.71 10.00 -0.32
CA ALA A 80 -17.38 10.67 -1.60
C ALA A 80 -18.38 10.31 -2.71
N GLY A 81 -18.75 9.04 -2.81
CA GLY A 81 -19.74 8.59 -3.79
C GLY A 81 -21.14 9.19 -3.60
N LYS A 82 -21.58 9.38 -2.35
CA LYS A 82 -22.88 10.03 -2.06
C LYS A 82 -22.85 11.52 -2.38
N ARG A 83 -21.74 12.19 -2.09
CA ARG A 83 -21.53 13.60 -2.41
C ARG A 83 -21.48 13.81 -3.91
N LEU A 84 -20.79 12.94 -4.65
CA LEU A 84 -20.75 12.95 -6.09
C LEU A 84 -22.15 12.84 -6.68
N ALA A 85 -22.91 11.82 -6.29
CA ALA A 85 -24.29 11.63 -6.77
C ALA A 85 -25.23 12.80 -6.42
N LYS A 86 -24.97 13.52 -5.32
CA LYS A 86 -25.72 14.74 -4.98
C LYS A 86 -25.34 15.89 -5.91
N ALA A 87 -24.06 16.14 -6.13
CA ALA A 87 -23.58 17.20 -7.02
C ALA A 87 -24.07 17.01 -8.48
N GLU A 88 -24.05 15.77 -8.97
CA GLU A 88 -24.59 15.43 -10.30
C GLU A 88 -26.09 15.77 -10.43
N ARG A 89 -26.89 15.47 -9.39
CA ARG A 89 -28.33 15.85 -9.38
C ARG A 89 -28.52 17.35 -9.34
N GLU A 90 -27.69 18.08 -8.62
CA GLU A 90 -27.74 19.55 -8.57
C GLU A 90 -27.38 20.16 -9.91
N ILE A 91 -26.35 19.65 -10.59
CA ILE A 91 -26.00 20.08 -11.97
C ILE A 91 -27.20 19.88 -12.89
N HIS A 92 -27.77 18.69 -12.90
CA HIS A 92 -28.95 18.40 -13.76
C HIS A 92 -30.12 19.36 -13.47
N ALA A 93 -30.40 19.65 -12.19
CA ALA A 93 -31.44 20.59 -11.82
C ALA A 93 -31.17 22.02 -12.32
N LEU A 94 -29.90 22.46 -12.29
CA LEU A 94 -29.49 23.77 -12.80
C LEU A 94 -29.54 23.82 -14.33
N GLU A 95 -29.18 22.75 -15.02
CA GLU A 95 -29.30 22.65 -16.47
C GLU A 95 -30.77 22.75 -16.92
N VAL A 96 -31.69 22.07 -16.22
CA VAL A 96 -33.13 22.20 -16.50
C VAL A 96 -33.60 23.66 -16.30
N LYS A 97 -33.14 24.34 -15.24
CA LYS A 97 -33.46 25.75 -15.02
C LYS A 97 -32.88 26.66 -16.11
N LYS A 98 -31.65 26.37 -16.55
CA LYS A 98 -30.98 27.12 -17.61
C LYS A 98 -31.71 26.95 -18.96
N ASN A 99 -32.14 25.75 -19.29
CA ASN A 99 -32.93 25.49 -20.49
C ASN A 99 -34.28 26.23 -20.45
N LYS A 100 -34.98 26.16 -19.30
CA LYS A 100 -36.22 26.92 -19.14
C LYS A 100 -36.01 28.44 -19.30
N LEU A 101 -34.87 28.98 -18.81
CA LEU A 101 -34.53 30.38 -18.98
C LEU A 101 -34.32 30.73 -20.47
N VAL A 102 -33.75 29.83 -21.26
CA VAL A 102 -33.60 29.97 -22.71
C VAL A 102 -34.98 29.97 -23.40
N ASP A 103 -35.87 29.05 -23.01
CA ASP A 103 -37.22 29.02 -23.55
C ASP A 103 -38.00 30.31 -23.30
N MET A 104 -37.93 30.83 -22.06
CA MET A 104 -38.53 32.11 -21.68
C MET A 104 -37.98 33.29 -22.49
N ARG A 105 -36.71 33.24 -22.90
CA ARG A 105 -36.10 34.27 -23.75
C ARG A 105 -36.57 34.16 -25.21
N LEU A 106 -36.73 32.93 -25.70
CA LEU A 106 -37.23 32.67 -27.06
C LEU A 106 -38.69 33.10 -27.20
N GLU A 107 -39.48 33.03 -26.14
CA GLU A 107 -40.89 33.46 -26.07
C GLU A 107 -41.05 34.97 -25.76
N ASP A 108 -39.94 35.73 -25.69
CA ASP A 108 -39.92 37.15 -25.31
C ASP A 108 -40.60 37.47 -23.95
N THR A 109 -40.71 36.47 -23.05
CA THR A 109 -41.30 36.62 -21.72
C THR A 109 -40.36 37.23 -20.70
N ILE A 110 -39.06 37.36 -21.03
CA ILE A 110 -38.00 37.91 -20.16
C ILE A 110 -37.17 38.92 -20.95
N ASP A 111 -36.78 40.03 -20.31
CA ASP A 111 -35.89 41.04 -20.90
C ASP A 111 -34.43 40.49 -20.99
N LYS A 112 -33.68 41.10 -21.92
CA LYS A 112 -32.30 40.66 -22.22
C LYS A 112 -31.37 40.79 -21.02
N GLU A 113 -31.47 41.86 -20.27
CA GLU A 113 -30.54 42.13 -19.13
C GLU A 113 -30.75 41.09 -18.02
N THR A 114 -31.98 40.78 -17.67
CA THR A 114 -32.33 39.75 -16.68
C THR A 114 -31.95 38.35 -17.19
N TYR A 115 -32.11 38.07 -18.47
CA TYR A 115 -31.65 36.82 -19.07
C TYR A 115 -30.15 36.68 -18.95
N ASP A 116 -29.36 37.65 -19.40
CA ASP A 116 -27.91 37.59 -19.43
C ASP A 116 -27.35 37.39 -18.00
N ARG A 117 -27.85 38.14 -17.03
CA ARG A 117 -27.45 38.01 -15.63
C ARG A 117 -27.74 36.62 -15.07
N LYS A 118 -28.95 36.11 -15.23
CA LYS A 118 -29.35 34.78 -14.75
C LYS A 118 -28.62 33.65 -15.45
N TYR A 119 -28.40 33.79 -16.76
CA TYR A 119 -27.67 32.80 -17.54
C TYR A 119 -26.21 32.66 -17.10
N LEU A 120 -25.55 33.79 -16.83
CA LEU A 120 -24.16 33.82 -16.29
C LEU A 120 -24.11 33.20 -14.89
N ASP A 121 -25.07 33.53 -14.02
CA ASP A 121 -25.14 33.00 -12.66
C ASP A 121 -25.31 31.46 -12.68
N LEU A 122 -26.30 30.94 -13.43
CA LEU A 122 -26.52 29.50 -13.57
C LEU A 122 -25.31 28.78 -14.19
N SER A 123 -24.67 29.40 -15.20
CA SER A 123 -23.51 28.82 -15.85
C SER A 123 -22.32 28.76 -14.90
N SER A 124 -22.10 29.78 -14.07
CA SER A 124 -21.04 29.81 -13.05
C SER A 124 -21.27 28.73 -11.97
N GLN A 125 -22.53 28.57 -11.51
CA GLN A 125 -22.87 27.53 -10.54
C GLN A 125 -22.62 26.12 -11.10
N ILE A 126 -23.01 25.85 -12.36
CA ILE A 126 -22.77 24.59 -13.03
C ILE A 126 -21.26 24.31 -13.12
N GLU A 127 -20.46 25.32 -13.56
CA GLU A 127 -19.02 25.16 -13.67
C GLU A 127 -18.34 24.84 -12.32
N GLN A 128 -18.79 25.48 -11.24
CA GLN A 128 -18.26 25.21 -9.89
C GLN A 128 -18.58 23.79 -9.46
N LEU A 129 -19.82 23.32 -9.65
CA LEU A 129 -20.22 21.97 -9.31
C LEU A 129 -19.53 20.92 -10.19
N GLN A 130 -19.27 21.21 -11.45
CA GLN A 130 -18.51 20.32 -12.33
C GLN A 130 -17.08 20.10 -11.82
N LYS A 131 -16.40 21.17 -11.41
CA LYS A 131 -15.06 21.07 -10.77
C LYS A 131 -15.09 20.29 -9.46
N GLU A 132 -16.16 20.46 -8.67
CA GLU A 132 -16.34 19.66 -7.45
C GLU A 132 -16.58 18.18 -7.80
N CYS A 133 -17.36 17.86 -8.84
CA CYS A 133 -17.58 16.49 -9.31
C CYS A 133 -16.29 15.81 -9.74
N GLU A 134 -15.41 16.49 -10.49
CA GLU A 134 -14.12 15.93 -10.89
C GLU A 134 -13.29 15.52 -9.65
N SER A 135 -13.19 16.40 -8.66
CA SER A 135 -12.46 16.09 -7.42
C SER A 135 -13.10 14.95 -6.61
N LEU A 136 -14.44 14.91 -6.55
CA LEU A 136 -15.16 13.85 -5.84
C LEU A 136 -15.12 12.51 -6.58
N GLN A 137 -15.01 12.50 -7.90
CA GLN A 137 -14.88 11.29 -8.70
C GLN A 137 -13.57 10.56 -8.40
N ASP A 138 -12.45 11.28 -8.39
CA ASP A 138 -11.14 10.73 -8.01
C ASP A 138 -11.15 10.16 -6.59
N ALA A 139 -11.76 10.88 -5.65
CA ALA A 139 -11.90 10.43 -4.28
C ALA A 139 -12.77 9.16 -4.16
N ALA A 140 -13.89 9.10 -4.86
CA ALA A 140 -14.81 7.97 -4.86
C ALA A 140 -14.17 6.72 -5.52
N GLU A 141 -13.39 6.88 -6.58
CA GLU A 141 -12.65 5.79 -7.21
C GLU A 141 -11.56 5.24 -6.28
N THR A 142 -10.82 6.12 -5.61
CA THR A 142 -9.81 5.74 -4.60
C THR A 142 -10.46 4.97 -3.45
N GLU A 143 -11.60 5.44 -2.92
CA GLU A 143 -12.37 4.77 -1.88
C GLU A 143 -12.83 3.38 -2.33
N SER A 144 -13.43 3.28 -3.52
CA SER A 144 -13.89 2.02 -4.09
C SER A 144 -12.75 1.01 -4.25
N THR A 145 -11.60 1.48 -4.73
CA THR A 145 -10.40 0.66 -4.90
C THR A 145 -9.88 0.15 -3.56
N MET A 146 -9.84 1.01 -2.54
CA MET A 146 -9.40 0.62 -1.20
C MET A 146 -10.36 -0.39 -0.57
N ARG A 147 -11.69 -0.22 -0.71
CA ARG A 147 -12.68 -1.22 -0.24
C ARG A 147 -12.44 -2.59 -0.87
N LYS A 148 -12.19 -2.64 -2.17
CA LYS A 148 -11.89 -3.90 -2.87
C LYS A 148 -10.60 -4.54 -2.33
N ARG A 149 -9.55 -3.74 -2.10
CA ARG A 149 -8.28 -4.22 -1.53
C ARG A 149 -8.45 -4.81 -0.13
N VAL A 150 -9.22 -4.13 0.73
CA VAL A 150 -9.53 -4.62 2.09
C VAL A 150 -10.31 -5.92 2.04
N ALA A 151 -11.34 -5.99 1.20
CA ALA A 151 -12.14 -7.21 1.04
C ALA A 151 -11.31 -8.39 0.51
N THR A 152 -10.48 -8.17 -0.52
CA THR A 152 -9.57 -9.20 -1.05
C THR A 152 -8.57 -9.67 0.01
N PHE A 153 -8.01 -8.74 0.77
CA PHE A 153 -7.06 -9.06 1.84
C PHE A 153 -7.70 -9.93 2.92
N ARG A 154 -8.90 -9.54 3.41
CA ARG A 154 -9.68 -10.33 4.38
C ARG A 154 -9.97 -11.74 3.85
N GLN A 155 -10.50 -11.84 2.64
CA GLN A 155 -10.82 -13.12 2.00
C GLN A 155 -9.58 -14.01 1.87
N THR A 156 -8.44 -13.44 1.48
CA THR A 156 -7.18 -14.20 1.35
C THR A 156 -6.72 -14.77 2.69
N LEU A 157 -6.84 -13.99 3.77
CA LEU A 157 -6.47 -14.46 5.11
C LEU A 157 -7.42 -15.55 5.64
N GLU A 158 -8.73 -15.38 5.40
CA GLU A 158 -9.73 -16.37 5.82
C GLU A 158 -9.61 -17.70 5.06
N GLN A 159 -9.25 -17.65 3.78
CA GLN A 159 -9.09 -18.87 2.96
C GLN A 159 -7.76 -19.58 3.17
N ASN A 160 -6.74 -18.89 3.66
CA ASN A 160 -5.37 -19.39 3.78
C ASN A 160 -4.81 -19.13 5.19
N GLU A 161 -5.48 -19.65 6.23
CA GLU A 161 -5.06 -19.42 7.63
C GLU A 161 -3.64 -19.95 7.93
N VAL A 162 -3.18 -20.98 7.21
CA VAL A 162 -1.85 -21.56 7.36
C VAL A 162 -1.12 -21.56 6.02
N LEU A 163 0.04 -20.94 5.99
CA LEU A 163 0.93 -20.93 4.85
C LEU A 163 2.27 -21.57 5.26
N ASP A 164 2.50 -22.81 4.83
CA ASP A 164 3.73 -23.57 5.16
C ASP A 164 4.87 -23.25 4.20
N THR A 165 4.56 -22.93 2.95
CA THR A 165 5.49 -22.60 1.90
C THR A 165 5.10 -21.32 1.17
N PHE A 166 6.06 -20.66 0.54
CA PHE A 166 5.79 -19.45 -0.21
C PHE A 166 4.85 -19.73 -1.38
N ASP A 167 3.75 -18.99 -1.41
CA ASP A 167 2.81 -18.93 -2.53
C ASP A 167 2.85 -17.55 -3.18
N ARG A 168 3.21 -17.54 -4.47
CA ARG A 168 3.35 -16.31 -5.24
C ARG A 168 2.00 -15.59 -5.45
N HIS A 169 0.92 -16.34 -5.67
CA HIS A 169 -0.40 -15.73 -5.90
C HIS A 169 -0.91 -15.04 -4.64
N ILE A 170 -0.76 -15.68 -3.48
CA ILE A 170 -1.10 -15.07 -2.20
C ILE A 170 -0.25 -13.82 -1.98
N PHE A 171 1.06 -13.92 -2.19
CA PHE A 171 1.97 -12.79 -2.04
C PHE A 171 1.55 -11.60 -2.93
N GLU A 172 1.37 -11.82 -4.23
CA GLU A 172 0.99 -10.77 -5.19
C GLU A 172 -0.42 -10.21 -4.94
N SER A 173 -1.33 -11.00 -4.37
CA SER A 173 -2.69 -10.56 -4.06
C SER A 173 -2.74 -9.55 -2.92
N ILE A 174 -1.90 -9.69 -1.89
CA ILE A 174 -1.99 -8.92 -0.65
C ILE A 174 -0.83 -7.94 -0.41
N VAL A 175 0.37 -8.21 -0.94
CA VAL A 175 1.55 -7.36 -0.76
C VAL A 175 1.60 -6.28 -1.83
N GLU A 176 1.78 -5.03 -1.41
CA GLU A 176 2.01 -3.89 -2.30
C GLU A 176 3.50 -3.75 -2.62
N LYS A 177 4.34 -3.81 -1.59
CA LYS A 177 5.79 -3.67 -1.73
C LYS A 177 6.53 -4.29 -0.55
N VAL A 178 7.80 -4.64 -0.79
CA VAL A 178 8.74 -5.09 0.23
C VAL A 178 9.86 -4.07 0.38
N ILE A 179 10.12 -3.66 1.61
CA ILE A 179 11.20 -2.74 1.94
C ILE A 179 12.29 -3.55 2.63
N VAL A 180 13.53 -3.43 2.14
CA VAL A 180 14.70 -4.11 2.71
C VAL A 180 15.65 -3.09 3.30
N GLY A 181 16.03 -3.34 4.54
CA GLY A 181 16.80 -2.41 5.38
C GLY A 181 15.88 -1.41 6.10
N GLY A 182 16.32 -0.95 7.23
CA GLY A 182 15.57 -0.03 8.07
C GLY A 182 16.32 0.29 9.35
N TYR A 183 15.56 0.65 10.36
CA TYR A 183 16.04 0.90 11.71
C TYR A 183 15.34 -0.07 12.65
N ASP A 184 16.06 -0.60 13.63
CA ASP A 184 15.49 -1.39 14.71
C ASP A 184 14.76 -0.49 15.73
N SER A 185 14.16 -1.10 16.76
CA SER A 185 13.46 -0.39 17.84
C SER A 185 14.35 0.61 18.59
N ASP A 186 15.66 0.36 18.60
CA ASP A 186 16.66 1.20 19.29
C ASP A 186 17.21 2.31 18.38
N GLY A 187 16.68 2.43 17.15
CA GLY A 187 17.10 3.42 16.16
C GLY A 187 18.41 3.08 15.44
N ASN A 188 18.94 1.85 15.62
CA ASN A 188 20.13 1.42 14.91
C ASN A 188 19.77 0.92 13.51
N LYS A 189 20.64 1.15 12.55
CA LYS A 189 20.43 0.67 11.19
C LYS A 189 20.53 -0.85 11.11
N ASP A 190 19.46 -1.48 10.64
CA ASP A 190 19.46 -2.90 10.29
C ASP A 190 19.28 -3.11 8.78
N PRO A 191 20.37 -3.44 8.06
CA PRO A 191 20.30 -3.68 6.62
C PRO A 191 19.59 -4.99 6.24
N TYR A 192 19.25 -5.82 7.22
CA TYR A 192 18.58 -7.11 7.02
C TYR A 192 17.10 -7.09 7.39
N MET A 193 16.62 -6.05 8.02
CA MET A 193 15.18 -5.89 8.28
C MET A 193 14.40 -5.99 6.98
N ILE A 194 13.32 -6.74 6.99
CA ILE A 194 12.41 -6.87 5.85
C ILE A 194 11.04 -6.41 6.32
N VAL A 195 10.49 -5.39 5.67
CA VAL A 195 9.16 -4.86 5.98
C VAL A 195 8.25 -5.15 4.81
N PHE A 196 7.17 -5.87 5.07
CA PHE A 196 6.09 -6.10 4.12
C PHE A 196 5.04 -5.00 4.27
N VAL A 197 4.79 -4.27 3.20
CA VAL A 197 3.70 -3.30 3.12
C VAL A 197 2.58 -3.96 2.34
N TYR A 198 1.45 -4.15 3.00
CA TYR A 198 0.28 -4.77 2.40
C TYR A 198 -0.56 -3.74 1.65
N LYS A 199 -1.34 -4.18 0.68
CA LYS A 199 -2.20 -3.31 -0.16
C LYS A 199 -3.27 -2.53 0.62
N THR A 200 -3.49 -2.90 1.87
CA THR A 200 -4.34 -2.18 2.83
C THR A 200 -3.63 -1.03 3.53
N GLY A 201 -2.30 -0.91 3.35
CA GLY A 201 -1.44 0.03 4.09
C GLY A 201 -0.87 -0.55 5.38
N PHE A 202 -1.34 -1.72 5.83
CA PHE A 202 -0.77 -2.41 6.99
C PHE A 202 0.70 -2.77 6.74
N LYS A 203 1.53 -2.71 7.78
CA LYS A 203 2.96 -3.01 7.70
C LYS A 203 3.34 -4.05 8.75
N ASN A 204 4.14 -5.02 8.35
CA ASN A 204 4.74 -5.98 9.27
C ASN A 204 6.22 -6.13 8.96
N SER A 205 7.05 -6.22 10.00
CA SER A 205 8.51 -6.32 9.88
C SER A 205 9.03 -7.63 10.45
N VAL A 206 10.03 -8.20 9.81
CA VAL A 206 10.73 -9.41 10.27
C VAL A 206 12.23 -9.25 10.11
N ASP A 207 13.01 -9.85 11.00
CA ASP A 207 14.47 -9.87 10.89
C ASP A 207 14.92 -10.89 9.83
N GLY A 208 15.34 -10.40 8.68
CA GLY A 208 15.81 -11.23 7.58
C GLY A 208 17.07 -12.03 7.86
N LYS A 209 17.79 -11.76 8.98
CA LYS A 209 18.96 -12.56 9.38
C LYS A 209 18.56 -14.00 9.68
N ASN A 210 17.36 -14.20 10.24
CA ASN A 210 16.84 -15.50 10.66
C ASN A 210 16.52 -16.41 9.44
N PHE A 211 16.35 -15.83 8.25
CA PHE A 211 15.94 -16.56 7.05
C PHE A 211 17.06 -16.75 6.02
N LYS A 212 18.29 -16.36 6.35
CA LYS A 212 19.43 -16.57 5.46
C LYS A 212 19.63 -18.06 5.19
N PRO A 213 19.85 -18.46 3.93
CA PRO A 213 20.18 -19.84 3.64
C PRO A 213 21.49 -20.23 4.34
N LEU A 214 21.50 -21.43 4.94
CA LEU A 214 22.67 -21.99 5.55
C LEU A 214 23.81 -22.12 4.53
N ARG A 215 25.03 -21.77 4.91
CA ARG A 215 26.21 -21.99 4.07
C ARG A 215 26.45 -23.50 3.97
N LYS A 216 26.55 -24.04 2.76
CA LYS A 216 26.75 -25.48 2.50
C LYS A 216 28.03 -26.09 3.14
N ASN A 217 28.85 -25.30 3.84
CA ASN A 217 30.12 -25.74 4.46
C ASN A 217 30.11 -25.78 6.00
N SER A 218 28.98 -25.59 6.66
CA SER A 218 28.91 -25.93 8.09
C SER A 218 28.65 -27.41 8.20
N LYS A 219 29.70 -28.16 8.56
CA LYS A 219 29.59 -29.56 8.98
C LYS A 219 28.49 -29.63 10.03
N GLU A 220 27.60 -30.59 9.82
CA GLU A 220 26.51 -30.91 10.72
C GLU A 220 27.01 -31.09 12.14
N ASN A 221 26.65 -30.16 12.99
CA ASN A 221 26.48 -30.36 14.41
C ASN A 221 25.48 -29.30 14.81
N HIS A 222 24.19 -29.66 14.86
CA HIS A 222 23.29 -29.22 15.92
C HIS A 222 21.88 -29.82 15.70
N SER A 223 21.47 -30.55 16.68
CA SER A 223 20.08 -30.91 16.96
C SER A 223 19.17 -29.69 16.90
N PRO A 224 17.92 -29.83 16.52
CA PRO A 224 16.97 -28.72 16.53
C PRO A 224 16.73 -28.29 17.97
N ALA A 225 17.29 -27.14 18.33
CA ALA A 225 16.90 -26.48 19.54
C ALA A 225 15.46 -25.97 19.36
N VAL A 226 14.58 -26.54 20.15
CA VAL A 226 13.23 -26.02 20.39
C VAL A 226 13.41 -24.64 21.01
N LEU A 227 13.25 -23.60 20.23
CA LEU A 227 13.18 -22.23 20.71
C LEU A 227 11.83 -22.02 21.39
N CYS A 228 11.80 -22.24 22.71
CA CYS A 228 10.78 -21.62 23.54
C CYS A 228 10.99 -20.10 23.49
N SER A 229 10.12 -19.43 22.75
CA SER A 229 10.06 -17.97 22.72
C SER A 229 9.45 -17.48 24.03
N HIS A 230 10.25 -16.85 24.87
CA HIS A 230 9.72 -15.90 25.83
C HIS A 230 9.17 -14.70 25.06
N ALA A 231 7.87 -14.64 24.98
CA ALA A 231 7.15 -13.44 24.56
C ALA A 231 7.21 -12.45 25.73
N SER A 232 8.05 -11.46 25.64
CA SER A 232 7.88 -10.23 26.41
C SER A 232 6.81 -9.40 25.73
N ASN A 233 5.67 -9.29 26.43
CA ASN A 233 4.61 -8.33 26.14
C ASN A 233 5.17 -6.91 26.33
N GLU A 234 5.38 -6.22 25.23
CA GLU A 234 5.35 -4.77 25.21
C GLU A 234 4.59 -4.36 23.95
N ALA A 235 3.28 -4.34 24.11
CA ALA A 235 2.38 -3.66 23.19
C ALA A 235 2.36 -2.19 23.58
N GLU A 236 3.34 -1.42 23.16
CA GLU A 236 3.25 0.04 23.17
C GLU A 236 2.90 0.54 21.77
N SER A 237 1.68 0.96 21.69
CA SER A 237 1.20 2.20 21.09
C SER A 237 2.13 2.83 20.04
N MET A 238 2.04 2.40 18.79
CA MET A 238 2.52 3.19 17.67
C MET A 238 1.35 3.72 16.85
N CYS A 239 0.54 4.56 17.51
CA CYS A 239 -0.28 5.55 16.85
C CYS A 239 0.19 6.90 17.36
N SER A 240 1.08 7.55 16.63
CA SER A 240 1.12 9.02 16.48
C SER A 240 2.35 9.39 15.65
N ASP A 241 2.03 10.34 14.80
CA ASP A 241 2.91 11.28 14.13
C ASP A 241 3.47 10.86 12.76
N SER A 242 2.60 11.19 11.79
CA SER A 242 3.02 11.69 10.49
C SER A 242 3.88 12.94 10.69
N SER A 243 5.16 12.81 10.60
CA SER A 243 6.03 13.91 10.16
C SER A 243 7.33 13.35 9.64
N ASP A 244 7.54 13.56 8.35
CA ASP A 244 8.81 13.69 7.67
C ASP A 244 10.00 12.91 8.24
N ASP A 245 10.08 11.61 7.90
CA ASP A 245 11.38 10.99 7.78
C ASP A 245 11.44 9.99 6.60
N THR A 246 11.36 10.55 5.40
CA THR A 246 11.66 9.86 4.13
C THR A 246 13.14 9.55 4.01
N ARG A 247 13.80 9.20 5.11
CA ARG A 247 15.23 8.95 5.08
C ARG A 247 15.53 7.47 4.85
N ARG A 248 15.75 7.15 3.56
CA ARG A 248 16.67 6.10 3.10
C ARG A 248 16.21 4.67 3.27
N MET A 249 15.06 4.33 2.72
CA MET A 249 14.64 2.94 2.55
C MET A 249 14.88 2.48 1.11
N CYS A 250 15.42 1.27 0.94
CA CYS A 250 15.44 0.61 -0.36
C CYS A 250 14.11 -0.10 -0.55
N HIS A 251 13.38 0.27 -1.59
CA HIS A 251 12.10 -0.35 -1.94
C HIS A 251 12.32 -1.50 -2.92
N CYS A 252 11.65 -2.62 -2.67
CA CYS A 252 11.55 -3.72 -3.60
C CYS A 252 10.13 -3.72 -4.18
N THR A 253 10.02 -3.47 -5.47
CA THR A 253 8.77 -3.69 -6.21
C THR A 253 8.94 -4.92 -7.07
N PHE A 254 8.12 -5.93 -6.85
CA PHE A 254 7.94 -7.01 -7.79
C PHE A 254 7.11 -6.46 -8.97
N GLN A 255 7.77 -6.20 -10.08
CA GLN A 255 7.07 -6.06 -11.36
C GLN A 255 7.17 -7.42 -12.05
N GLY A 256 6.01 -8.01 -12.29
CA GLY A 256 5.83 -9.26 -13.03
C GLY A 256 6.20 -9.14 -14.51
#